data_fbaf7ba33bd59b242049e2fc99c660bc
#
_entry.id   fbaf7ba33bd59b242049e2fc99c660bc
#
_cell.length_a   1.000
_cell.length_b   1.000
_cell.length_c   1.000
_cell.angle_alpha   90.00
_cell.angle_beta   90.00
_cell.angle_gamma   90.00
#
_symmetry.space_group_name_H-M   'P 1'
#
loop_
_entity.id
_entity.type
_entity.pdbx_description
1 polymer ?
#
loop_
_entity_poly.entity_id
_entity_poly.type
_entity_poly.pdbx_seq_one_letter_code
_entity_poly.pdbx_strand_id
1 'polypeptide(L)'
;MILIGYSGHAYVVYGIAAAAGKKVTGYCDNEQKQYNPFALEYLGTENSAAAYEAFDKNDFFIAIGDNKIREKVFNTLAQKNIYPVNIIHPSLIIDASATVAQQAVMIAAGVIINPLAKIGTGAICNTGCIIEHECVIGNFAHIAPGAVLCGNVKVGNNSFVGANAVIKQGISIGNNVMIGAGSVVLKNIPDNVTVMGVPAQIK
;
A
#
# COMPACT_ATOMS: atom_id res chain seq x y z
N MET A 1 -17.02 7.39 3.01
CA MET A 1 -15.55 7.19 3.12
C MET A 1 -14.83 8.35 2.47
N ILE A 2 -13.72 8.83 3.07
CA ILE A 2 -12.91 9.94 2.57
C ILE A 2 -11.55 9.40 2.11
N LEU A 3 -11.00 9.92 1.01
CA LEU A 3 -9.66 9.61 0.53
C LEU A 3 -8.69 10.74 0.88
N ILE A 4 -7.50 10.43 1.36
CA ILE A 4 -6.39 11.37 1.49
C ILE A 4 -5.43 11.12 0.34
N GLY A 5 -5.26 12.14 -0.53
CA GLY A 5 -4.63 12.02 -1.84
C GLY A 5 -5.65 11.69 -2.93
N TYR A 6 -5.61 12.43 -4.07
CA TYR A 6 -6.54 12.20 -5.17
C TYR A 6 -5.83 12.29 -6.53
N SER A 7 -5.19 11.19 -6.88
CA SER A 7 -4.46 11.00 -8.14
C SER A 7 -4.62 9.55 -8.64
N GLY A 8 -3.85 9.10 -9.60
CA GLY A 8 -3.97 7.77 -10.19
C GLY A 8 -4.07 6.62 -9.20
N HIS A 9 -3.28 6.66 -8.10
CA HIS A 9 -3.37 5.64 -7.06
C HIS A 9 -4.72 5.68 -6.32
N ALA A 10 -5.25 6.87 -6.06
CA ALA A 10 -6.55 7.03 -5.42
C ALA A 10 -7.71 6.50 -6.29
N TYR A 11 -7.55 6.46 -7.61
CA TYR A 11 -8.57 5.87 -8.49
C TYR A 11 -8.63 4.35 -8.33
N VAL A 12 -7.48 3.71 -8.08
CA VAL A 12 -7.44 2.28 -7.72
C VAL A 12 -8.13 2.05 -6.37
N VAL A 13 -7.80 2.88 -5.36
CA VAL A 13 -8.43 2.81 -4.02
C VAL A 13 -9.95 3.01 -4.11
N TYR A 14 -10.42 3.97 -4.94
CA TYR A 14 -11.84 4.17 -5.20
C TYR A 14 -12.51 2.90 -5.75
N GLY A 15 -11.87 2.25 -6.72
CA GLY A 15 -12.36 0.97 -7.28
C GLY A 15 -12.46 -0.14 -6.23
N ILE A 16 -11.46 -0.24 -5.35
CA ILE A 16 -11.48 -1.22 -4.24
C ILE A 16 -12.62 -0.89 -3.27
N ALA A 17 -12.79 0.38 -2.89
CA ALA A 17 -13.86 0.81 -2.01
C ALA A 17 -15.24 0.48 -2.60
N ALA A 18 -15.46 0.78 -3.87
CA ALA A 18 -16.70 0.48 -4.57
C ALA A 18 -16.98 -1.03 -4.61
N ALA A 19 -15.98 -1.86 -4.93
CA ALA A 19 -16.11 -3.31 -4.91
C ALA A 19 -16.42 -3.87 -3.51
N ALA A 20 -15.90 -3.22 -2.46
CA ALA A 20 -16.17 -3.57 -1.06
C ALA A 20 -17.49 -2.96 -0.53
N GLY A 21 -18.34 -2.36 -1.38
CA GLY A 21 -19.61 -1.75 -0.99
C GLY A 21 -19.47 -0.45 -0.19
N LYS A 22 -18.28 0.16 -0.17
CA LYS A 22 -18.03 1.42 0.53
C LYS A 22 -18.25 2.61 -0.42
N LYS A 23 -19.14 3.53 -0.03
CA LYS A 23 -19.36 4.78 -0.79
C LYS A 23 -18.27 5.80 -0.44
N VAL A 24 -17.47 6.19 -1.43
CA VAL A 24 -16.54 7.32 -1.30
C VAL A 24 -17.28 8.60 -1.63
N THR A 25 -17.18 9.63 -0.77
CA THR A 25 -17.93 10.88 -0.88
C THR A 25 -17.06 12.10 -1.04
N GLY A 26 -15.79 12.04 -0.58
CA GLY A 26 -14.92 13.20 -0.62
C GLY A 26 -13.45 12.81 -0.63
N TYR A 27 -12.60 13.81 -0.85
CA TYR A 27 -11.15 13.67 -0.79
C TYR A 27 -10.46 14.89 -0.18
N CYS A 28 -9.28 14.64 0.40
CA CYS A 28 -8.33 15.65 0.80
C CYS A 28 -7.12 15.60 -0.12
N ASP A 29 -6.60 16.76 -0.50
CA ASP A 29 -5.35 16.90 -1.27
C ASP A 29 -4.77 18.30 -1.04
N ASN A 30 -3.53 18.57 -1.44
CA ASN A 30 -2.92 19.90 -1.33
C ASN A 30 -3.68 20.99 -2.12
N GLU A 31 -4.40 20.59 -3.17
CA GLU A 31 -5.18 21.47 -4.04
C GLU A 31 -6.44 20.75 -4.56
N GLN A 32 -7.46 21.52 -4.89
CA GLN A 32 -8.64 20.98 -5.58
C GLN A 32 -8.26 20.51 -6.99
N LYS A 33 -8.57 19.26 -7.31
CA LYS A 33 -8.24 18.70 -8.63
C LYS A 33 -9.23 19.13 -9.70
N GLN A 34 -8.71 19.65 -10.81
CA GLN A 34 -9.53 19.98 -11.99
C GLN A 34 -10.14 18.72 -12.61
N TYR A 35 -9.39 17.62 -12.68
CA TYR A 35 -9.90 16.34 -13.13
C TYR A 35 -10.43 15.53 -11.93
N ASN A 36 -11.73 15.42 -11.85
CA ASN A 36 -12.46 14.74 -10.77
C ASN A 36 -13.47 13.74 -11.35
N PRO A 37 -13.00 12.58 -11.83
CA PRO A 37 -13.83 11.63 -12.58
C PRO A 37 -14.93 10.98 -11.75
N PHE A 38 -14.83 11.01 -10.43
CA PHE A 38 -15.82 10.42 -9.53
C PHE A 38 -16.69 11.45 -8.82
N ALA A 39 -16.60 12.73 -9.22
CA ALA A 39 -17.36 13.84 -8.66
C ALA A 39 -17.32 13.91 -7.10
N LEU A 40 -16.14 13.66 -6.52
CA LEU A 40 -15.96 13.70 -5.07
C LEU A 40 -15.85 15.14 -4.55
N GLU A 41 -16.36 15.38 -3.34
CA GLU A 41 -16.23 16.66 -2.66
C GLU A 41 -14.77 16.90 -2.24
N TYR A 42 -14.25 18.11 -2.51
CA TYR A 42 -12.94 18.52 -2.01
C TYR A 42 -13.06 19.11 -0.60
N LEU A 43 -12.32 18.54 0.34
CA LEU A 43 -12.39 18.89 1.77
C LEU A 43 -11.16 19.69 2.26
N GLY A 44 -10.34 20.20 1.34
CA GLY A 44 -9.06 20.84 1.69
C GLY A 44 -7.93 19.83 1.90
N THR A 45 -6.90 20.24 2.63
CA THR A 45 -5.82 19.32 3.03
C THR A 45 -6.29 18.40 4.15
N GLU A 46 -5.58 17.31 4.38
CA GLU A 46 -5.86 16.36 5.49
C GLU A 46 -5.80 16.97 6.89
N ASN A 47 -5.28 18.21 6.99
CA ASN A 47 -5.20 18.96 8.26
C ASN A 47 -6.25 20.09 8.35
N SER A 48 -7.15 20.22 7.38
CA SER A 48 -8.22 21.22 7.40
C SER A 48 -9.31 20.89 8.43
N ALA A 49 -10.04 21.89 8.90
CA ALA A 49 -11.16 21.68 9.81
C ALA A 49 -12.25 20.79 9.16
N ALA A 50 -12.53 20.98 7.88
CA ALA A 50 -13.51 20.17 7.14
C ALA A 50 -13.07 18.71 7.04
N ALA A 51 -11.75 18.43 6.86
CA ALA A 51 -11.23 17.08 6.84
C ALA A 51 -11.42 16.38 8.20
N TYR A 52 -11.08 17.04 9.31
CA TYR A 52 -11.27 16.45 10.65
C TYR A 52 -12.74 16.17 10.95
N GLU A 53 -13.63 17.11 10.64
CA GLU A 53 -15.07 16.89 10.79
C GLU A 53 -15.57 15.70 9.95
N ALA A 54 -15.00 15.52 8.75
CA ALA A 54 -15.34 14.38 7.89
C ALA A 54 -14.78 13.07 8.43
N PHE A 55 -13.56 13.04 9.01
CA PHE A 55 -12.96 11.83 9.60
C PHE A 55 -13.70 11.37 10.86
N ASP A 56 -14.24 12.28 11.66
CA ASP A 56 -15.06 11.95 12.82
C ASP A 56 -16.35 11.22 12.44
N LYS A 57 -16.88 11.48 11.25
CA LYS A 57 -18.17 10.97 10.78
C LYS A 57 -18.05 9.79 9.81
N ASN A 58 -16.86 9.57 9.22
CA ASN A 58 -16.67 8.61 8.15
C ASN A 58 -15.35 7.85 8.30
N ASP A 59 -15.34 6.61 7.83
CA ASP A 59 -14.07 5.93 7.51
C ASP A 59 -13.25 6.79 6.54
N PHE A 60 -11.93 6.74 6.66
CA PHE A 60 -11.03 7.34 5.67
C PHE A 60 -9.83 6.45 5.39
N PHE A 61 -9.20 6.68 4.24
CA PHE A 61 -8.01 5.93 3.80
C PHE A 61 -6.96 6.86 3.17
N ILE A 62 -5.67 6.57 3.40
CA ILE A 62 -4.55 7.33 2.79
C ILE A 62 -4.25 6.73 1.41
N ALA A 63 -4.81 7.36 0.36
CA ALA A 63 -4.73 6.90 -1.02
C ALA A 63 -3.49 7.44 -1.76
N ILE A 64 -2.33 7.40 -1.10
CA ILE A 64 -1.04 7.90 -1.57
C ILE A 64 -0.09 6.74 -1.85
N GLY A 65 0.37 6.61 -3.10
CA GLY A 65 1.27 5.54 -3.53
C GLY A 65 2.71 5.68 -3.04
N ASP A 66 3.20 6.93 -2.85
CA ASP A 66 4.53 7.17 -2.30
C ASP A 66 4.63 6.73 -0.84
N ASN A 67 5.57 5.85 -0.53
CA ASN A 67 5.71 5.23 0.78
C ASN A 67 6.01 6.24 1.88
N LYS A 68 6.93 7.18 1.63
CA LYS A 68 7.37 8.18 2.61
C LYS A 68 6.30 9.23 2.88
N ILE A 69 5.60 9.69 1.84
CA ILE A 69 4.50 10.63 1.99
C ILE A 69 3.35 9.95 2.75
N ARG A 70 3.01 8.70 2.39
CA ARG A 70 1.98 7.92 3.08
C ARG A 70 2.29 7.73 4.56
N GLU A 71 3.54 7.37 4.90
CA GLU A 71 4.00 7.25 6.29
C GLU A 71 3.93 8.58 7.04
N LYS A 72 4.38 9.69 6.42
CA LYS A 72 4.32 11.03 7.02
C LYS A 72 2.88 11.43 7.37
N VAL A 73 1.96 11.25 6.43
CA VAL A 73 0.53 11.57 6.65
C VAL A 73 -0.04 10.70 7.77
N PHE A 74 0.24 9.39 7.74
CA PHE A 74 -0.20 8.47 8.80
C PHE A 74 0.31 8.92 10.19
N ASN A 75 1.59 9.21 10.32
CA ASN A 75 2.20 9.61 11.59
C ASN A 75 1.63 10.95 12.11
N THR A 76 1.35 11.90 11.20
CA THR A 76 0.73 13.19 11.56
C THR A 76 -0.68 13.00 12.15
N LEU A 77 -1.49 12.12 11.56
CA LEU A 77 -2.84 11.82 12.06
C LEU A 77 -2.79 10.98 13.34
N ALA A 78 -1.88 10.01 13.42
CA ALA A 78 -1.70 9.16 14.60
C ALA A 78 -1.32 9.94 15.85
N GLN A 79 -0.56 11.05 15.73
CA GLN A 79 -0.28 11.98 16.84
C GLN A 79 -1.55 12.61 17.45
N LYS A 80 -2.65 12.60 16.70
CA LYS A 80 -3.96 13.09 17.12
C LYS A 80 -4.94 11.95 17.45
N ASN A 81 -4.46 10.70 17.52
CA ASN A 81 -5.26 9.48 17.69
C ASN A 81 -6.30 9.26 16.57
N ILE A 82 -6.02 9.74 15.36
CA ILE A 82 -6.87 9.56 14.18
C ILE A 82 -6.22 8.52 13.29
N TYR A 83 -6.92 7.41 13.00
CA TYR A 83 -6.35 6.27 12.29
C TYR A 83 -7.17 5.89 11.06
N PRO A 84 -6.51 5.72 9.90
CA PRO A 84 -7.18 5.25 8.69
C PRO A 84 -7.57 3.78 8.80
N VAL A 85 -8.66 3.39 8.17
CA VAL A 85 -9.08 1.99 8.06
C VAL A 85 -8.24 1.24 7.04
N ASN A 86 -8.37 -0.09 6.99
CA ASN A 86 -7.88 -0.89 5.88
C ASN A 86 -8.85 -0.82 4.70
N ILE A 87 -8.34 -0.91 3.48
CA ILE A 87 -9.12 -1.07 2.26
C ILE A 87 -8.75 -2.37 1.56
N ILE A 88 -9.71 -3.27 1.43
CA ILE A 88 -9.47 -4.65 0.97
C ILE A 88 -10.48 -4.99 -0.12
N HIS A 89 -9.99 -5.41 -1.27
CA HIS A 89 -10.83 -5.86 -2.37
C HIS A 89 -11.43 -7.24 -2.06
N PRO A 90 -12.73 -7.50 -2.33
CA PRO A 90 -13.40 -8.76 -1.99
C PRO A 90 -12.86 -9.99 -2.75
N SER A 91 -12.09 -9.80 -3.84
CA SER A 91 -11.43 -10.91 -4.55
C SER A 91 -10.07 -11.32 -3.96
N LEU A 92 -9.72 -10.82 -2.76
CA LEU A 92 -8.54 -11.28 -2.02
C LEU A 92 -8.65 -12.78 -1.72
N ILE A 93 -7.56 -13.51 -1.98
CA ILE A 93 -7.37 -14.88 -1.48
C ILE A 93 -6.34 -14.79 -0.34
N ILE A 94 -6.77 -15.11 0.87
CA ILE A 94 -5.90 -15.03 2.04
C ILE A 94 -6.05 -16.29 2.90
N ASP A 95 -4.93 -16.86 3.31
CA ASP A 95 -4.91 -17.98 4.25
C ASP A 95 -5.27 -17.51 5.67
N ALA A 96 -5.98 -18.35 6.40
CA ALA A 96 -6.46 -18.04 7.75
C ALA A 96 -5.33 -17.81 8.78
N SER A 97 -4.13 -18.34 8.55
CA SER A 97 -2.95 -18.14 9.40
C SER A 97 -2.16 -16.87 9.07
N ALA A 98 -2.47 -16.20 7.96
CA ALA A 98 -1.84 -14.93 7.62
C ALA A 98 -2.37 -13.81 8.51
N THR A 99 -1.52 -12.82 8.77
CA THR A 99 -1.89 -11.66 9.60
C THR A 99 -1.72 -10.35 8.84
N VAL A 100 -2.71 -9.48 8.97
CA VAL A 100 -2.72 -8.14 8.38
C VAL A 100 -2.84 -7.12 9.50
N ALA A 101 -1.99 -6.10 9.50
CA ALA A 101 -2.09 -5.00 10.47
C ALA A 101 -3.46 -4.32 10.38
N GLN A 102 -3.91 -3.75 11.49
CA GLN A 102 -5.27 -3.23 11.61
C GLN A 102 -5.50 -1.87 10.93
N GLN A 103 -4.44 -1.19 10.48
CA GLN A 103 -4.53 0.20 10.03
C GLN A 103 -3.82 0.46 8.71
N ALA A 104 -4.46 1.23 7.85
CA ALA A 104 -3.91 1.80 6.63
C ALA A 104 -3.43 0.79 5.56
N VAL A 105 -3.76 -0.49 5.68
CA VAL A 105 -3.34 -1.50 4.69
C VAL A 105 -4.25 -1.46 3.47
N MET A 106 -3.66 -1.44 2.28
CA MET A 106 -4.37 -1.62 1.02
C MET A 106 -4.10 -3.03 0.48
N ILE A 107 -5.16 -3.76 0.17
CA ILE A 107 -5.08 -5.02 -0.57
C ILE A 107 -5.99 -4.93 -1.79
N ALA A 108 -5.37 -4.92 -2.96
CA ALA A 108 -6.07 -4.73 -4.24
C ALA A 108 -6.65 -6.05 -4.80
N ALA A 109 -7.29 -5.93 -5.97
CA ALA A 109 -7.92 -7.07 -6.63
C ALA A 109 -6.92 -8.18 -6.99
N GLY A 110 -7.32 -9.44 -6.79
CA GLY A 110 -6.56 -10.62 -7.20
C GLY A 110 -5.27 -10.88 -6.42
N VAL A 111 -5.07 -10.20 -5.29
CA VAL A 111 -3.94 -10.48 -4.40
C VAL A 111 -4.08 -11.85 -3.76
N ILE A 112 -2.98 -12.59 -3.66
CA ILE A 112 -2.89 -13.88 -2.96
C ILE A 112 -1.93 -13.74 -1.80
N ILE A 113 -2.37 -14.10 -0.59
CA ILE A 113 -1.56 -14.09 0.64
C ILE A 113 -1.60 -15.48 1.25
N ASN A 114 -0.48 -16.16 1.23
CA ASN A 114 -0.33 -17.55 1.64
C ASN A 114 -0.04 -17.72 3.14
N PRO A 115 0.00 -18.97 3.66
CA PRO A 115 0.10 -19.26 5.09
C PRO A 115 1.24 -18.52 5.80
N LEU A 116 0.95 -18.07 7.04
CA LEU A 116 1.91 -17.45 7.95
C LEU A 116 2.51 -16.12 7.47
N ALA A 117 2.06 -15.58 6.34
CA ALA A 117 2.49 -14.25 5.87
C ALA A 117 2.03 -13.15 6.84
N LYS A 118 2.85 -12.10 6.95
CA LYS A 118 2.59 -10.95 7.84
C LYS A 118 2.66 -9.65 7.05
N ILE A 119 1.59 -8.87 7.10
CA ILE A 119 1.49 -7.59 6.39
C ILE A 119 1.49 -6.44 7.39
N GLY A 120 2.46 -5.54 7.29
CA GLY A 120 2.65 -4.41 8.20
C GLY A 120 1.68 -3.24 7.95
N THR A 121 1.64 -2.31 8.92
CA THR A 121 0.84 -1.09 8.87
C THR A 121 1.16 -0.26 7.64
N GLY A 122 0.15 0.29 6.99
CA GLY A 122 0.30 1.16 5.82
C GLY A 122 0.88 0.47 4.58
N ALA A 123 1.05 -0.85 4.58
CA ALA A 123 1.54 -1.58 3.43
C ALA A 123 0.53 -1.58 2.29
N ILE A 124 1.04 -1.60 1.05
CA ILE A 124 0.25 -1.76 -0.16
C ILE A 124 0.58 -3.10 -0.79
N CYS A 125 -0.41 -4.00 -0.85
CA CYS A 125 -0.40 -5.20 -1.69
C CYS A 125 -1.23 -4.88 -2.93
N ASN A 126 -0.55 -4.55 -4.03
CA ASN A 126 -1.23 -4.03 -5.22
C ASN A 126 -1.73 -5.16 -6.13
N THR A 127 -2.52 -4.79 -7.12
CA THR A 127 -3.26 -5.68 -8.03
C THR A 127 -2.48 -6.93 -8.44
N GLY A 128 -3.03 -8.10 -8.12
CA GLY A 128 -2.50 -9.40 -8.55
C GLY A 128 -1.12 -9.77 -7.99
N CYS A 129 -0.59 -9.09 -6.98
CA CYS A 129 0.66 -9.52 -6.37
C CYS A 129 0.46 -10.83 -5.59
N ILE A 130 1.52 -11.64 -5.52
CA ILE A 130 1.54 -12.93 -4.82
C ILE A 130 2.55 -12.85 -3.69
N ILE A 131 2.09 -13.12 -2.47
CA ILE A 131 2.88 -13.15 -1.25
C ILE A 131 2.82 -14.57 -0.71
N GLU A 132 3.90 -15.31 -0.93
CA GLU A 132 4.00 -16.72 -0.54
C GLU A 132 4.15 -16.90 0.98
N HIS A 133 4.15 -18.18 1.41
CA HIS A 133 4.17 -18.58 2.81
C HIS A 133 5.33 -17.94 3.58
N GLU A 134 5.11 -17.61 4.86
CA GLU A 134 6.09 -17.05 5.80
C GLU A 134 6.71 -15.70 5.38
N CYS A 135 6.17 -15.04 4.35
CA CYS A 135 6.64 -13.71 3.96
C CYS A 135 6.34 -12.67 5.05
N VAL A 136 7.23 -11.70 5.20
CA VAL A 136 7.05 -10.57 6.10
C VAL A 136 7.17 -9.27 5.30
N ILE A 137 6.08 -8.51 5.24
CA ILE A 137 6.01 -7.21 4.57
C ILE A 137 6.05 -6.12 5.63
N GLY A 138 7.09 -5.28 5.60
CA GLY A 138 7.31 -4.20 6.55
C GLY A 138 6.27 -3.07 6.43
N ASN A 139 6.29 -2.19 7.42
CA ASN A 139 5.39 -1.04 7.45
C ASN A 139 5.64 -0.13 6.25
N PHE A 140 4.58 0.38 5.67
CA PHE A 140 4.59 1.28 4.51
C PHE A 140 5.34 0.73 3.29
N ALA A 141 5.64 -0.57 3.23
CA ALA A 141 6.16 -1.19 2.02
C ALA A 141 5.08 -1.25 0.92
N HIS A 142 5.51 -1.28 -0.34
CA HIS A 142 4.62 -1.36 -1.49
C HIS A 142 5.04 -2.53 -2.39
N ILE A 143 4.21 -3.53 -2.46
CA ILE A 143 4.33 -4.64 -3.39
C ILE A 143 3.49 -4.28 -4.62
N ALA A 144 4.13 -3.90 -5.70
CA ALA A 144 3.51 -3.36 -6.90
C ALA A 144 2.75 -4.43 -7.71
N PRO A 145 1.95 -4.04 -8.71
CA PRO A 145 1.12 -4.98 -9.47
C PRO A 145 1.89 -6.17 -10.03
N GLY A 146 1.35 -7.37 -9.83
CA GLY A 146 1.91 -8.61 -10.36
C GLY A 146 3.25 -9.05 -9.77
N ALA A 147 3.80 -8.37 -8.78
CA ALA A 147 5.04 -8.80 -8.14
C ALA A 147 4.86 -10.12 -7.39
N VAL A 148 5.87 -11.00 -7.42
CA VAL A 148 5.86 -12.32 -6.78
C VAL A 148 6.96 -12.40 -5.74
N LEU A 149 6.57 -12.60 -4.49
CA LEU A 149 7.46 -12.89 -3.38
C LEU A 149 7.40 -14.39 -3.08
N CYS A 150 8.47 -15.13 -3.39
CA CYS A 150 8.53 -16.55 -3.06
C CYS A 150 8.61 -16.76 -1.53
N GLY A 151 8.48 -18.02 -1.08
CA GLY A 151 8.38 -18.32 0.35
C GLY A 151 9.46 -17.71 1.22
N ASN A 152 9.11 -17.30 2.44
CA ASN A 152 9.99 -16.73 3.47
C ASN A 152 10.80 -15.50 3.01
N VAL A 153 10.23 -14.67 2.13
CA VAL A 153 10.83 -13.38 1.75
C VAL A 153 10.50 -12.34 2.82
N LYS A 154 11.48 -11.51 3.17
CA LYS A 154 11.30 -10.37 4.07
C LYS A 154 11.51 -9.09 3.31
N VAL A 155 10.54 -8.18 3.35
CA VAL A 155 10.61 -6.84 2.76
C VAL A 155 10.61 -5.82 3.89
N GLY A 156 11.65 -5.00 3.97
CA GLY A 156 11.80 -3.98 4.99
C GLY A 156 10.82 -2.80 4.82
N ASN A 157 10.79 -1.94 5.85
CA ASN A 157 9.90 -0.78 5.87
C ASN A 157 10.19 0.17 4.73
N ASN A 158 9.16 0.82 4.21
CA ASN A 158 9.26 1.81 3.12
C ASN A 158 9.87 1.29 1.82
N SER A 159 10.08 -0.02 1.68
CA SER A 159 10.62 -0.59 0.46
C SER A 159 9.55 -0.77 -0.61
N PHE A 160 9.95 -0.62 -1.86
CA PHE A 160 9.10 -0.74 -3.04
C PHE A 160 9.55 -1.91 -3.90
N VAL A 161 8.70 -2.89 -4.10
CA VAL A 161 8.93 -4.00 -5.03
C VAL A 161 8.18 -3.70 -6.32
N GLY A 162 8.92 -3.41 -7.39
CA GLY A 162 8.38 -2.97 -8.68
C GLY A 162 7.46 -3.99 -9.35
N ALA A 163 6.62 -3.50 -10.25
CA ALA A 163 5.65 -4.34 -10.95
C ALA A 163 6.31 -5.53 -11.65
N ASN A 164 5.70 -6.71 -11.53
CA ASN A 164 6.19 -7.98 -12.08
C ASN A 164 7.63 -8.36 -11.64
N ALA A 165 8.14 -7.78 -10.57
CA ALA A 165 9.40 -8.24 -9.99
C ALA A 165 9.21 -9.59 -9.29
N VAL A 166 10.24 -10.45 -9.36
CA VAL A 166 10.26 -11.77 -8.71
C VAL A 166 11.38 -11.80 -7.68
N ILE A 167 11.04 -12.12 -6.43
CA ILE A 167 11.99 -12.24 -5.34
C ILE A 167 12.14 -13.72 -4.98
N LYS A 168 13.37 -14.25 -5.11
CA LYS A 168 13.67 -15.64 -4.79
C LYS A 168 13.39 -15.96 -3.33
N GLN A 169 13.00 -17.20 -3.06
CA GLN A 169 12.75 -17.73 -1.71
C GLN A 169 13.87 -17.41 -0.71
N GLY A 170 13.49 -17.04 0.52
CA GLY A 170 14.39 -16.80 1.64
C GLY A 170 15.20 -15.51 1.57
N ILE A 171 14.94 -14.64 0.58
CA ILE A 171 15.64 -13.37 0.43
C ILE A 171 15.13 -12.32 1.40
N SER A 172 16.06 -11.54 1.96
CA SER A 172 15.76 -10.36 2.75
C SER A 172 16.06 -9.08 1.94
N ILE A 173 15.06 -8.24 1.81
CA ILE A 173 15.13 -6.89 1.26
C ILE A 173 15.15 -5.92 2.43
N GLY A 174 16.14 -5.03 2.49
CA GLY A 174 16.29 -4.02 3.53
C GLY A 174 15.20 -2.95 3.53
N ASN A 175 15.37 -1.93 4.37
CA ASN A 175 14.47 -0.78 4.43
C ASN A 175 14.80 0.25 3.35
N ASN A 176 13.81 1.02 2.90
CA ASN A 176 13.96 2.07 1.88
C ASN A 176 14.61 1.56 0.58
N VAL A 177 14.38 0.32 0.20
CA VAL A 177 14.90 -0.26 -1.04
C VAL A 177 13.92 -0.01 -2.17
N MET A 178 14.45 0.33 -3.36
CA MET A 178 13.68 0.40 -4.60
C MET A 178 14.07 -0.75 -5.52
N ILE A 179 13.14 -1.67 -5.76
CA ILE A 179 13.33 -2.74 -6.77
C ILE A 179 12.60 -2.33 -8.04
N GLY A 180 13.34 -2.25 -9.14
CA GLY A 180 12.80 -1.89 -10.46
C GLY A 180 11.80 -2.92 -10.98
N ALA A 181 10.85 -2.48 -11.81
CA ALA A 181 9.86 -3.35 -12.44
C ALA A 181 10.54 -4.47 -13.27
N GLY A 182 9.95 -5.67 -13.26
CA GLY A 182 10.45 -6.84 -13.99
C GLY A 182 11.78 -7.41 -13.47
N SER A 183 12.28 -6.96 -12.33
CA SER A 183 13.57 -7.43 -11.79
C SER A 183 13.46 -8.84 -11.20
N VAL A 184 14.56 -9.60 -11.27
CA VAL A 184 14.68 -10.92 -10.61
C VAL A 184 15.76 -10.82 -9.54
N VAL A 185 15.35 -10.81 -8.27
CA VAL A 185 16.23 -10.66 -7.11
C VAL A 185 16.63 -12.04 -6.58
N LEU A 186 17.93 -12.33 -6.63
CA LEU A 186 18.51 -13.64 -6.27
C LEU A 186 19.35 -13.60 -4.99
N LYS A 187 19.62 -12.41 -4.42
CA LYS A 187 20.48 -12.21 -3.24
C LYS A 187 19.83 -11.20 -2.30
N ASN A 188 20.21 -11.23 -1.02
CA ASN A 188 19.78 -10.21 -0.07
C ASN A 188 20.20 -8.81 -0.51
N ILE A 189 19.33 -7.84 -0.26
CA ILE A 189 19.51 -6.44 -0.64
C ILE A 189 19.64 -5.61 0.64
N PRO A 190 20.73 -4.84 0.81
CA PRO A 190 20.89 -3.96 1.97
C PRO A 190 19.95 -2.76 1.91
N ASP A 191 19.87 -2.02 3.03
CA ASP A 191 19.04 -0.82 3.15
C ASP A 191 19.46 0.28 2.17
N ASN A 192 18.50 1.14 1.80
CA ASN A 192 18.72 2.42 1.12
C ASN A 192 19.37 2.31 -0.28
N VAL A 193 19.12 1.25 -1.01
CA VAL A 193 19.65 1.07 -2.37
C VAL A 193 18.52 0.91 -3.41
N THR A 194 18.87 1.19 -4.65
CA THR A 194 18.04 0.85 -5.82
C THR A 194 18.67 -0.32 -6.54
N VAL A 195 17.85 -1.33 -6.88
CA VAL A 195 18.29 -2.50 -7.67
C VAL A 195 17.36 -2.72 -8.85
N MET A 196 17.91 -3.16 -9.97
CA MET A 196 17.12 -3.51 -11.15
C MET A 196 17.83 -4.50 -12.06
N GLY A 197 17.06 -5.19 -12.89
CA GLY A 197 17.54 -6.09 -13.94
C GLY A 197 17.30 -7.58 -13.65
N VAL A 198 17.78 -8.42 -14.59
CA VAL A 198 17.66 -9.89 -14.55
C VAL A 198 19.05 -10.48 -14.84
N PRO A 199 19.80 -10.90 -13.79
CA PRO A 199 19.52 -10.76 -12.37
C PRO A 199 19.64 -9.29 -11.89
N ALA A 200 18.95 -8.93 -10.80
CA ALA A 200 18.95 -7.58 -10.25
C ALA A 200 20.33 -7.22 -9.67
N GLN A 201 20.79 -6.00 -9.97
CA GLN A 201 22.06 -5.42 -9.53
C GLN A 201 21.81 -4.04 -8.88
N ILE A 202 22.65 -3.69 -7.90
CA ILE A 202 22.65 -2.35 -7.28
C ILE A 202 23.06 -1.30 -8.34
N LYS A 203 22.35 -0.15 -8.33
CA LYS A 203 22.59 0.99 -9.25
C LYS A 203 23.23 2.16 -8.52
#